data_f55963e0cc8f886f13c57b38ddb187f6
#
_entry.id   f55963e0cc8f886f13c57b38ddb187f6
#
_cell.length_a   1.000
_cell.length_b   1.000
_cell.length_c   1.000
_cell.angle_alpha   90.00
_cell.angle_beta   90.00
_cell.angle_gamma   90.00
#
_symmetry.space_group_name_H-M   'P 1'
#
loop_
_entity.id
_entity.type
_entity.pdbx_description
1 polymer ?
#
loop_
_entity_poly.entity_id
_entity_poly.type
_entity_poly.pdbx_seq_one_letter_code
_entity_poly.pdbx_strand_id
1 'polypeptide(L)'
;MSVSSCNTFTVHGITGEEFTKLSMTALKARALKHLEDQGKMLGIGHEDKPQSMYDNPQVYPQMFPWLFPYGYGGIGQARLKRKVSEAEHKKSLLMYHDKCFQTDQYFPIVAFNHEQMKAGITGSFLLAKRQKFSEISQRLMSLDNSILSGLIKRLTDGEHVRAETEKEKACFAVLDDLDHVGGHVKGSLTSKKYMRNEIWSLISFLGAPSWFITLSPADNQHPICLYFVDTGETFSLELRSSAARNRLIASNPVAAARFFDFMVRSFIKNVLGVDHDHPGLYGKTSGYYSTVEQQGRLTLHLHLLLWIAGALSPQEIRDRLISRDSTFQQDLIRYLESVHQGEFLTGSADSVRASVPMQTEARGGIHAVLQEQKPVNDIEAAAEYKDPTQTLPRPAPPRCQNLKKCDCKSCKSNGNWWKDYYTTVDDLLLKSNMHRCTTSSTAPATLPEDESSPSTSKTSKSVKQGPKGCLDHNGICRARFPRETHETTTVDENDGHVVMKKLEANMNTFTPCLTYLMHSNTDVTSLSSGTSIKAIVSYIYI
;
A
#
# COMPACT_ATOMS: atom_id res chain seq x y z
N MET A 1 -25.88 -39.62 -17.90
CA MET A 1 -24.97 -38.52 -18.31
C MET A 1 -24.43 -37.93 -17.04
N SER A 2 -23.19 -38.26 -16.70
CA SER A 2 -22.52 -37.71 -15.53
C SER A 2 -22.20 -36.24 -15.79
N VAL A 3 -22.80 -35.34 -15.03
CA VAL A 3 -22.43 -33.92 -15.02
C VAL A 3 -21.01 -33.87 -14.46
N SER A 4 -20.03 -33.74 -15.36
CA SER A 4 -18.66 -33.43 -15.00
C SER A 4 -18.69 -32.11 -14.22
N SER A 5 -18.44 -32.16 -12.93
CA SER A 5 -18.36 -30.96 -12.09
C SER A 5 -17.28 -30.06 -12.64
N CYS A 6 -17.67 -28.93 -13.22
CA CYS A 6 -16.75 -27.90 -13.68
C CYS A 6 -16.01 -27.35 -12.44
N ASN A 7 -14.79 -27.79 -12.25
CA ASN A 7 -13.96 -27.39 -11.12
C ASN A 7 -13.43 -25.97 -11.34
N THR A 8 -13.98 -25.02 -10.64
CA THR A 8 -13.87 -23.59 -10.90
C THR A 8 -12.61 -22.91 -10.39
N PHE A 9 -11.73 -23.55 -9.60
CA PHE A 9 -10.57 -22.84 -9.03
C PHE A 9 -9.38 -23.71 -8.63
N THR A 10 -8.21 -23.43 -9.07
CA THR A 10 -6.98 -23.20 -8.26
C THR A 10 -5.86 -22.68 -9.12
N VAL A 11 -5.17 -21.65 -8.66
CA VAL A 11 -4.12 -21.00 -9.46
C VAL A 11 -2.81 -21.76 -9.41
N HIS A 12 -2.41 -22.42 -8.34
CA HIS A 12 -1.11 -23.14 -8.23
C HIS A 12 -0.96 -24.04 -7.00
N GLY A 13 -2.05 -24.42 -6.34
CA GLY A 13 -2.02 -25.35 -5.19
C GLY A 13 -1.20 -24.91 -3.99
N ILE A 14 -0.92 -23.60 -3.84
CA ILE A 14 -0.17 -23.03 -2.73
C ILE A 14 -1.15 -22.38 -1.77
N THR A 15 -1.09 -22.75 -0.49
CA THR A 15 -1.89 -22.12 0.57
C THR A 15 -1.26 -20.81 1.03
N GLY A 16 -2.05 -19.93 1.67
CA GLY A 16 -1.52 -18.68 2.23
C GLY A 16 -0.44 -18.91 3.29
N GLU A 17 -0.52 -20.03 4.01
CA GLU A 17 0.48 -20.42 5.00
C GLU A 17 1.80 -20.87 4.35
N GLU A 18 1.72 -21.66 3.29
CA GLU A 18 2.88 -22.05 2.49
C GLU A 18 3.53 -20.84 1.82
N PHE A 19 2.73 -19.91 1.31
CA PHE A 19 3.24 -18.67 0.70
C PHE A 19 4.09 -17.85 1.67
N THR A 20 3.73 -17.80 2.95
CA THR A 20 4.47 -17.04 3.96
C THR A 20 5.71 -17.77 4.51
N LYS A 21 5.74 -19.10 4.45
CA LYS A 21 6.82 -19.93 5.03
C LYS A 21 7.87 -20.40 4.04
N LEU A 22 7.51 -20.54 2.77
CA LEU A 22 8.39 -21.12 1.76
C LEU A 22 9.31 -20.09 1.10
N SER A 23 10.50 -20.53 0.73
CA SER A 23 11.41 -19.74 -0.11
C SER A 23 10.83 -19.55 -1.51
N MET A 24 11.26 -18.50 -2.22
CA MET A 24 10.81 -18.20 -3.59
C MET A 24 11.02 -19.38 -4.55
N THR A 25 12.14 -20.09 -4.42
CA THR A 25 12.45 -21.26 -5.24
C THR A 25 11.52 -22.44 -4.92
N ALA A 26 11.23 -22.66 -3.63
CA ALA A 26 10.28 -23.69 -3.20
C ALA A 26 8.86 -23.41 -3.69
N LEU A 27 8.41 -22.16 -3.66
CA LEU A 27 7.09 -21.74 -4.19
C LEU A 27 6.97 -22.04 -5.69
N LYS A 28 8.02 -21.73 -6.47
CA LYS A 28 8.04 -22.00 -7.92
C LYS A 28 8.03 -23.50 -8.24
N ALA A 29 8.85 -24.26 -7.51
CA ALA A 29 8.90 -25.71 -7.68
C ALA A 29 7.56 -26.37 -7.32
N ARG A 30 6.88 -25.85 -6.28
CA ARG A 30 5.55 -26.29 -5.88
C ARG A 30 4.48 -25.96 -6.94
N ALA A 31 4.54 -24.75 -7.51
CA ALA A 31 3.63 -24.35 -8.60
C ALA A 31 3.83 -25.20 -9.85
N LEU A 32 5.07 -25.47 -10.24
CA LEU A 32 5.41 -26.34 -11.36
C LEU A 32 4.86 -27.76 -11.14
N LYS A 33 5.06 -28.34 -9.96
CA LYS A 33 4.53 -29.65 -9.61
C LYS A 33 3.00 -29.69 -9.70
N HIS A 34 2.31 -28.64 -9.22
CA HIS A 34 0.85 -28.56 -9.31
C HIS A 34 0.36 -28.62 -10.76
N LEU A 35 1.07 -27.97 -11.69
CA LEU A 35 0.75 -28.02 -13.11
C LEU A 35 1.00 -29.42 -13.71
N GLU A 36 2.11 -30.07 -13.34
CA GLU A 36 2.43 -31.41 -13.81
C GLU A 36 1.49 -32.49 -13.27
N ASP A 37 1.05 -32.36 -12.03
CA ASP A 37 0.06 -33.24 -11.40
C ASP A 37 -1.36 -32.96 -11.94
N GLN A 38 -1.51 -32.22 -13.03
CA GLN A 38 -2.78 -31.81 -13.63
C GLN A 38 -3.71 -31.12 -12.62
N GLY A 39 -3.12 -30.31 -11.76
CA GLY A 39 -3.84 -29.56 -10.74
C GLY A 39 -4.92 -28.65 -11.35
N LYS A 40 -5.94 -28.38 -10.56
CA LYS A 40 -7.13 -27.64 -11.01
C LYS A 40 -6.74 -26.21 -11.43
N MET A 41 -7.11 -25.81 -12.61
CA MET A 41 -6.98 -24.46 -13.13
C MET A 41 -8.36 -23.86 -13.41
N LEU A 42 -8.43 -22.53 -13.47
CA LEU A 42 -9.65 -21.81 -13.82
C LEU A 42 -10.05 -22.15 -15.27
N GLY A 43 -11.20 -22.78 -15.45
CA GLY A 43 -11.81 -23.00 -16.76
C GLY A 43 -12.98 -22.06 -16.98
N ILE A 44 -13.07 -21.50 -18.18
CA ILE A 44 -14.17 -20.62 -18.60
C ILE A 44 -14.96 -21.34 -19.68
N GLY A 45 -16.28 -21.53 -19.46
CA GLY A 45 -17.19 -22.13 -20.43
C GLY A 45 -17.65 -23.55 -20.06
N HIS A 46 -18.62 -24.06 -20.85
CA HIS A 46 -19.23 -25.38 -20.71
C HIS A 46 -18.83 -26.36 -21.82
N GLU A 47 -18.01 -25.94 -22.76
CA GLU A 47 -17.52 -26.77 -23.86
C GLU A 47 -16.21 -27.46 -23.49
N ASP A 48 -15.94 -28.61 -24.09
CA ASP A 48 -14.72 -29.38 -23.88
C ASP A 48 -13.45 -28.61 -24.31
N LYS A 49 -13.59 -27.66 -25.20
CA LYS A 49 -12.49 -26.79 -25.65
C LYS A 49 -12.75 -25.34 -25.18
N PRO A 50 -11.85 -24.75 -24.39
CA PRO A 50 -11.94 -23.34 -24.03
C PRO A 50 -11.92 -22.46 -25.28
N GLN A 51 -12.78 -21.44 -25.30
CA GLN A 51 -12.72 -20.43 -26.36
C GLN A 51 -11.46 -19.58 -26.22
N SER A 52 -10.90 -19.15 -27.36
CA SER A 52 -9.77 -18.24 -27.36
C SER A 52 -10.13 -16.91 -26.69
N MET A 53 -9.24 -16.44 -25.84
CA MET A 53 -9.33 -15.08 -25.28
C MET A 53 -8.72 -14.02 -26.21
N TYR A 54 -8.03 -14.44 -27.27
CA TYR A 54 -7.40 -13.54 -28.24
C TYR A 54 -8.37 -13.23 -29.35
N ASP A 55 -8.41 -11.94 -29.71
CA ASP A 55 -9.23 -11.42 -30.81
C ASP A 55 -10.71 -11.88 -30.75
N ASN A 56 -11.18 -12.18 -29.55
CA ASN A 56 -12.56 -12.59 -29.28
C ASN A 56 -13.32 -11.53 -28.48
N PRO A 57 -14.01 -10.59 -29.15
CA PRO A 57 -14.75 -9.53 -28.46
C PRO A 57 -15.98 -10.04 -27.70
N GLN A 58 -16.36 -11.31 -27.87
CA GLN A 58 -17.51 -11.90 -27.18
C GLN A 58 -17.17 -12.50 -25.81
N VAL A 59 -15.89 -12.63 -25.45
CA VAL A 59 -15.47 -13.24 -24.17
C VAL A 59 -16.14 -12.52 -22.98
N TYR A 60 -15.99 -11.21 -22.89
CA TYR A 60 -16.57 -10.43 -21.79
C TYR A 60 -18.10 -10.33 -21.85
N PRO A 61 -18.74 -10.03 -22.99
CA PRO A 61 -20.19 -10.07 -23.10
C PRO A 61 -20.82 -11.43 -22.70
N GLN A 62 -20.19 -12.53 -23.06
CA GLN A 62 -20.69 -13.86 -22.68
C GLN A 62 -20.48 -14.16 -21.21
N MET A 63 -19.38 -13.69 -20.60
CA MET A 63 -19.10 -13.87 -19.16
C MET A 63 -19.96 -12.97 -18.28
N PHE A 64 -20.27 -11.76 -18.75
CA PHE A 64 -20.97 -10.72 -18.01
C PHE A 64 -22.16 -10.17 -18.80
N PRO A 65 -23.19 -10.98 -19.15
CA PRO A 65 -24.32 -10.52 -19.96
C PRO A 65 -25.10 -9.37 -19.31
N TRP A 66 -25.09 -9.27 -17.98
CA TRP A 66 -25.69 -8.16 -17.24
C TRP A 66 -24.94 -6.83 -17.37
N LEU A 67 -23.62 -6.85 -17.64
CA LEU A 67 -22.80 -5.66 -17.93
C LEU A 67 -22.81 -5.30 -19.41
N PHE A 68 -23.06 -6.28 -20.28
CA PHE A 68 -23.11 -6.13 -21.74
C PHE A 68 -24.44 -6.64 -22.30
N PRO A 69 -25.58 -6.01 -21.94
CA PRO A 69 -26.90 -6.55 -22.22
C PRO A 69 -27.22 -6.72 -23.71
N TYR A 70 -26.51 -6.00 -24.57
CA TYR A 70 -26.66 -6.10 -26.03
C TYR A 70 -25.58 -6.95 -26.71
N GLY A 71 -24.67 -7.55 -25.94
CA GLY A 71 -23.53 -8.31 -26.46
C GLY A 71 -22.48 -7.46 -27.22
N TYR A 72 -22.57 -6.13 -27.10
CA TYR A 72 -21.63 -5.19 -27.72
C TYR A 72 -20.70 -4.55 -26.67
N GLY A 73 -19.60 -3.96 -27.14
CA GLY A 73 -18.65 -3.26 -26.28
C GLY A 73 -17.60 -4.17 -25.62
N GLY A 74 -17.53 -5.43 -26.02
CA GLY A 74 -16.52 -6.35 -25.53
C GLY A 74 -15.11 -5.94 -25.94
N ILE A 75 -14.13 -6.37 -25.16
CA ILE A 75 -12.72 -6.01 -25.32
C ILE A 75 -12.14 -6.67 -26.57
N GLY A 76 -11.34 -5.94 -27.34
CA GLY A 76 -10.76 -6.45 -28.59
C GLY A 76 -11.65 -6.27 -29.83
N GLN A 77 -12.73 -5.48 -29.75
CA GLN A 77 -13.63 -5.27 -30.88
C GLN A 77 -12.95 -4.46 -32.00
N ALA A 78 -12.71 -5.11 -33.13
CA ALA A 78 -12.02 -4.55 -34.30
C ALA A 78 -12.82 -3.43 -35.04
N ARG A 79 -14.12 -3.27 -34.74
CA ARG A 79 -15.02 -2.33 -35.41
C ARG A 79 -14.96 -0.91 -34.86
N LEU A 80 -14.18 -0.65 -33.82
CA LEU A 80 -13.99 0.70 -33.31
C LEU A 80 -13.23 1.55 -34.34
N LYS A 81 -13.76 2.73 -34.64
CA LYS A 81 -13.11 3.71 -35.57
C LYS A 81 -11.67 4.07 -35.12
N ARG A 82 -11.37 3.96 -33.83
CA ARG A 82 -10.06 4.18 -33.24
C ARG A 82 -9.63 2.90 -32.53
N LYS A 83 -8.43 2.42 -32.83
CA LYS A 83 -7.83 1.29 -32.08
C LYS A 83 -7.49 1.76 -30.66
N VAL A 84 -8.16 1.20 -29.68
CA VAL A 84 -7.89 1.38 -28.27
C VAL A 84 -7.20 0.12 -27.75
N SER A 85 -6.15 0.24 -26.96
CA SER A 85 -5.54 -0.92 -26.33
C SER A 85 -6.54 -1.61 -25.39
N GLU A 86 -6.43 -2.92 -25.23
CA GLU A 86 -7.35 -3.64 -24.33
C GLU A 86 -7.25 -3.15 -22.89
N ALA A 87 -6.06 -2.80 -22.42
CA ALA A 87 -5.85 -2.24 -21.10
C ALA A 87 -6.58 -0.89 -20.93
N GLU A 88 -6.51 -0.01 -21.94
CA GLU A 88 -7.21 1.26 -21.92
C GLU A 88 -8.73 1.06 -22.03
N HIS A 89 -9.19 0.08 -22.81
CA HIS A 89 -10.59 -0.26 -22.88
C HIS A 89 -11.13 -0.77 -21.53
N LYS A 90 -10.42 -1.68 -20.86
CA LYS A 90 -10.78 -2.15 -19.51
C LYS A 90 -10.85 -0.99 -18.52
N LYS A 91 -9.87 -0.08 -18.57
CA LYS A 91 -9.87 1.12 -17.76
C LYS A 91 -11.08 2.02 -18.05
N SER A 92 -11.44 2.19 -19.32
CA SER A 92 -12.62 2.98 -19.71
C SER A 92 -13.92 2.35 -19.20
N LEU A 93 -14.05 1.02 -19.23
CA LEU A 93 -15.19 0.32 -18.65
C LEU A 93 -15.26 0.52 -17.13
N LEU A 94 -14.13 0.39 -16.41
CA LEU A 94 -14.08 0.67 -14.98
C LEU A 94 -14.41 2.13 -14.64
N MET A 95 -14.31 3.04 -15.59
CA MET A 95 -14.65 4.46 -15.44
C MET A 95 -16.03 4.81 -16.03
N TYR A 96 -16.86 3.79 -16.32
CA TYR A 96 -18.21 4.01 -16.84
C TYR A 96 -19.07 4.77 -15.84
N HIS A 97 -19.94 5.68 -16.32
CA HIS A 97 -20.59 6.69 -15.50
C HIS A 97 -21.49 6.12 -14.38
N ASP A 98 -22.20 5.02 -14.65
CA ASP A 98 -23.09 4.36 -13.66
C ASP A 98 -22.35 3.43 -12.69
N LYS A 99 -21.03 3.29 -12.89
CA LYS A 99 -20.13 2.47 -12.05
C LYS A 99 -20.45 0.97 -12.02
N CYS A 100 -21.31 0.45 -12.91
CA CYS A 100 -21.70 -0.95 -12.91
C CYS A 100 -20.49 -1.90 -13.00
N PHE A 101 -19.48 -1.56 -13.81
CA PHE A 101 -18.24 -2.36 -13.92
C PHE A 101 -17.32 -2.27 -12.70
N GLN A 102 -17.37 -1.17 -11.94
CA GLN A 102 -16.57 -1.02 -10.71
C GLN A 102 -17.15 -1.81 -9.56
N THR A 103 -18.48 -1.86 -9.48
CA THR A 103 -19.22 -2.47 -8.38
C THR A 103 -19.54 -3.95 -8.60
N ASP A 104 -19.32 -4.45 -9.82
CA ASP A 104 -19.41 -5.89 -10.07
C ASP A 104 -18.34 -6.66 -9.31
N GLN A 105 -18.73 -7.75 -8.64
CA GLN A 105 -17.85 -8.51 -7.76
C GLN A 105 -16.73 -9.24 -8.50
N TYR A 106 -16.93 -9.56 -9.78
CA TYR A 106 -16.04 -10.43 -10.55
C TYR A 106 -15.32 -9.70 -11.67
N PHE A 107 -15.96 -8.73 -12.31
CA PHE A 107 -15.39 -8.06 -13.47
C PHE A 107 -13.98 -7.47 -13.25
N PRO A 108 -13.70 -6.70 -12.17
CA PRO A 108 -12.36 -6.17 -11.93
C PRO A 108 -11.30 -7.26 -11.75
N ILE A 109 -11.67 -8.35 -11.05
CA ILE A 109 -10.76 -9.48 -10.78
C ILE A 109 -10.46 -10.24 -12.06
N VAL A 110 -11.48 -10.54 -12.86
CA VAL A 110 -11.33 -11.25 -14.14
C VAL A 110 -10.56 -10.40 -15.15
N ALA A 111 -10.85 -9.09 -15.22
CA ALA A 111 -10.12 -8.18 -16.08
C ALA A 111 -8.64 -8.10 -15.72
N PHE A 112 -8.31 -8.05 -14.43
CA PHE A 112 -6.93 -8.08 -13.93
C PHE A 112 -6.23 -9.41 -14.23
N ASN A 113 -6.90 -10.54 -13.95
CA ASN A 113 -6.35 -11.87 -14.25
C ASN A 113 -6.06 -12.04 -15.75
N HIS A 114 -6.94 -11.55 -16.61
CA HIS A 114 -6.71 -11.56 -18.06
C HIS A 114 -5.43 -10.80 -18.43
N GLU A 115 -5.15 -9.64 -17.82
CA GLU A 115 -3.88 -8.92 -18.07
C GLU A 115 -2.67 -9.74 -17.60
N GLN A 116 -2.77 -10.41 -16.44
CA GLN A 116 -1.69 -11.27 -15.95
C GLN A 116 -1.43 -12.45 -16.88
N MET A 117 -2.49 -13.11 -17.39
CA MET A 117 -2.37 -14.20 -18.34
C MET A 117 -1.72 -13.73 -19.65
N LYS A 118 -2.13 -12.59 -20.19
CA LYS A 118 -1.51 -12.01 -21.40
C LYS A 118 -0.04 -11.67 -21.18
N ALA A 119 0.30 -11.13 -20.02
CA ALA A 119 1.68 -10.84 -19.67
C ALA A 119 2.53 -12.11 -19.57
N GLY A 120 2.01 -13.17 -18.97
CA GLY A 120 2.65 -14.48 -18.90
C GLY A 120 2.88 -15.09 -20.29
N ILE A 121 1.87 -15.04 -21.17
CA ILE A 121 1.99 -15.52 -22.54
C ILE A 121 3.02 -14.70 -23.34
N THR A 122 3.03 -13.38 -23.16
CA THR A 122 4.05 -12.52 -23.79
C THR A 122 5.45 -12.88 -23.31
N GLY A 123 5.63 -13.09 -21.99
CA GLY A 123 6.89 -13.54 -21.41
C GLY A 123 7.35 -14.89 -21.97
N SER A 124 6.43 -15.84 -22.09
CA SER A 124 6.70 -17.16 -22.68
C SER A 124 7.11 -17.07 -24.14
N PHE A 125 6.46 -16.22 -24.91
CA PHE A 125 6.80 -15.98 -26.32
C PHE A 125 8.18 -15.33 -26.46
N LEU A 126 8.53 -14.38 -25.61
CA LEU A 126 9.85 -13.75 -25.59
C LEU A 126 10.94 -14.75 -25.19
N LEU A 127 10.67 -15.64 -24.27
CA LEU A 127 11.57 -16.73 -23.89
C LEU A 127 11.80 -17.67 -25.08
N ALA A 128 10.74 -18.11 -25.74
CA ALA A 128 10.82 -18.99 -26.91
C ALA A 128 11.57 -18.34 -28.09
N LYS A 129 11.48 -17.02 -28.24
CA LYS A 129 12.25 -16.27 -29.25
C LYS A 129 13.73 -16.15 -28.90
N ARG A 130 14.06 -16.04 -27.59
CA ARG A 130 15.43 -15.94 -27.09
C ARG A 130 16.17 -17.28 -27.10
N GLN A 131 15.46 -18.35 -26.82
CA GLN A 131 15.97 -19.72 -26.78
C GLN A 131 15.28 -20.56 -27.87
N LYS A 132 15.93 -21.63 -28.33
CA LYS A 132 15.26 -22.54 -29.27
C LYS A 132 14.10 -23.24 -28.55
N PHE A 133 12.91 -23.16 -29.13
CA PHE A 133 11.70 -23.76 -28.54
C PHE A 133 11.88 -25.28 -28.30
N SER A 134 12.61 -25.96 -29.18
CA SER A 134 12.94 -27.38 -29.01
C SER A 134 13.72 -27.68 -27.72
N GLU A 135 14.63 -26.81 -27.31
CA GLU A 135 15.41 -26.99 -26.09
C GLU A 135 14.55 -26.78 -24.82
N ILE A 136 13.64 -25.78 -24.86
CA ILE A 136 12.68 -25.55 -23.78
C ILE A 136 11.73 -26.75 -23.65
N SER A 137 11.17 -27.19 -24.77
CA SER A 137 10.26 -28.32 -24.82
C SER A 137 10.93 -29.61 -24.32
N GLN A 138 12.18 -29.87 -24.74
CA GLN A 138 12.94 -31.02 -24.26
C GLN A 138 13.20 -30.99 -22.76
N ARG A 139 13.56 -29.83 -22.19
CA ARG A 139 13.73 -29.67 -20.74
C ARG A 139 12.44 -29.96 -19.99
N LEU A 140 11.32 -29.41 -20.45
CA LEU A 140 9.99 -29.64 -19.84
C LEU A 140 9.59 -31.11 -19.91
N MET A 141 9.80 -31.78 -21.07
CA MET A 141 9.44 -33.20 -21.26
C MET A 141 10.38 -34.16 -20.51
N SER A 142 11.63 -33.75 -20.23
CA SER A 142 12.60 -34.55 -19.48
C SER A 142 12.55 -34.32 -17.97
N LEU A 143 11.62 -33.54 -17.48
CA LEU A 143 11.49 -33.23 -16.06
C LEU A 143 11.15 -34.50 -15.27
N ASP A 144 11.98 -34.79 -14.26
CA ASP A 144 11.79 -35.97 -13.42
C ASP A 144 11.02 -35.58 -12.15
N ASN A 145 9.76 -36.03 -12.07
CA ASN A 145 8.84 -35.71 -10.97
C ASN A 145 9.34 -36.17 -9.61
N SER A 146 10.13 -37.25 -9.54
CA SER A 146 10.69 -37.75 -8.28
C SER A 146 11.77 -36.81 -7.75
N ILE A 147 12.64 -36.33 -8.65
CA ILE A 147 13.70 -35.37 -8.34
C ILE A 147 13.11 -34.01 -7.99
N LEU A 148 12.12 -33.53 -8.75
CA LEU A 148 11.41 -32.30 -8.43
C LEU A 148 10.77 -32.38 -7.04
N SER A 149 10.14 -33.50 -6.68
CA SER A 149 9.56 -33.72 -5.35
C SER A 149 10.60 -33.71 -4.24
N GLY A 150 11.78 -34.32 -4.48
CA GLY A 150 12.91 -34.29 -3.56
C GLY A 150 13.45 -32.88 -3.35
N LEU A 151 13.61 -32.12 -4.44
CA LEU A 151 14.03 -30.71 -4.40
C LEU A 151 13.03 -29.84 -3.63
N ILE A 152 11.73 -30.02 -3.87
CA ILE A 152 10.69 -29.28 -3.14
C ILE A 152 10.81 -29.54 -1.65
N LYS A 153 10.98 -30.79 -1.22
CA LYS A 153 11.14 -31.14 0.20
C LYS A 153 12.35 -30.45 0.80
N ARG A 154 13.53 -30.58 0.20
CA ARG A 154 14.77 -29.95 0.66
C ARG A 154 14.65 -28.42 0.76
N LEU A 155 14.07 -27.79 -0.27
CA LEU A 155 13.83 -26.34 -0.28
C LEU A 155 12.80 -25.89 0.77
N THR A 156 11.79 -26.72 1.04
CA THR A 156 10.78 -26.46 2.08
C THR A 156 11.37 -26.56 3.48
N ASP A 157 12.29 -27.50 3.66
CA ASP A 157 13.01 -27.68 4.92
C ASP A 157 14.08 -26.57 5.17
N GLY A 158 14.21 -25.62 4.23
CA GLY A 158 15.10 -24.46 4.35
C GLY A 158 16.54 -24.74 3.93
N GLU A 159 16.81 -25.89 3.28
CA GLU A 159 18.15 -26.22 2.81
C GLU A 159 18.60 -25.29 1.67
N HIS A 160 19.88 -24.95 1.68
CA HIS A 160 20.51 -24.22 0.58
C HIS A 160 20.93 -25.22 -0.51
N VAL A 161 19.98 -25.55 -1.41
CA VAL A 161 20.17 -26.59 -2.42
C VAL A 161 20.98 -26.06 -3.59
N ARG A 162 22.09 -26.74 -3.89
CA ARG A 162 22.84 -26.60 -5.15
C ARG A 162 22.56 -27.80 -6.04
N ALA A 163 22.46 -27.56 -7.34
CA ALA A 163 22.28 -28.65 -8.29
C ALA A 163 23.55 -29.49 -8.40
N GLU A 164 23.50 -30.73 -7.96
CA GLU A 164 24.62 -31.67 -7.99
C GLU A 164 24.55 -32.62 -9.18
N THR A 165 23.34 -33.01 -9.58
CA THR A 165 23.11 -33.93 -10.69
C THR A 165 22.60 -33.19 -11.95
N GLU A 166 22.81 -33.78 -13.14
CA GLU A 166 22.30 -33.21 -14.39
C GLU A 166 20.76 -33.07 -14.38
N LYS A 167 20.06 -34.00 -13.73
CA LYS A 167 18.62 -33.93 -13.59
C LYS A 167 18.17 -32.78 -12.66
N GLU A 168 18.91 -32.53 -11.58
CA GLU A 168 18.66 -31.35 -10.73
C GLU A 168 18.96 -30.04 -11.48
N LYS A 169 20.04 -30.00 -12.27
CA LYS A 169 20.34 -28.84 -13.13
C LYS A 169 19.23 -28.59 -14.12
N ALA A 170 18.64 -29.64 -14.72
CA ALA A 170 17.48 -29.50 -15.60
C ALA A 170 16.26 -28.92 -14.87
N CYS A 171 15.99 -29.35 -13.63
CA CYS A 171 14.94 -28.76 -12.79
C CYS A 171 15.20 -27.26 -12.53
N PHE A 172 16.41 -26.89 -12.14
CA PHE A 172 16.75 -25.48 -11.92
C PHE A 172 16.67 -24.65 -13.19
N ALA A 173 17.06 -25.18 -14.36
CA ALA A 173 16.92 -24.49 -15.63
C ALA A 173 15.44 -24.20 -15.98
N VAL A 174 14.52 -25.14 -15.68
CA VAL A 174 13.07 -24.89 -15.83
C VAL A 174 12.59 -23.81 -14.84
N LEU A 175 13.11 -23.78 -13.61
CA LEU A 175 12.77 -22.71 -12.65
C LEU A 175 13.28 -21.34 -13.11
N ASP A 176 14.42 -21.27 -13.78
CA ASP A 176 14.95 -20.04 -14.38
C ASP A 176 14.12 -19.59 -15.59
N ASP A 177 13.62 -20.54 -16.40
CA ASP A 177 12.68 -20.24 -17.49
C ASP A 177 11.37 -19.67 -16.93
N LEU A 178 10.86 -20.24 -15.83
CA LEU A 178 9.68 -19.69 -15.13
C LEU A 178 9.94 -18.29 -14.55
N ASP A 179 11.17 -18.03 -14.05
CA ASP A 179 11.55 -16.71 -13.60
C ASP A 179 11.51 -15.68 -14.73
N HIS A 180 12.00 -16.05 -15.90
CA HIS A 180 11.95 -15.17 -17.06
C HIS A 180 10.50 -14.79 -17.43
N VAL A 181 9.61 -15.78 -17.50
CA VAL A 181 8.18 -15.55 -17.78
C VAL A 181 7.52 -14.74 -16.66
N GLY A 182 7.78 -15.14 -15.42
CA GLY A 182 7.21 -14.50 -14.22
C GLY A 182 7.59 -13.03 -14.08
N GLY A 183 8.78 -12.63 -14.55
CA GLY A 183 9.22 -11.24 -14.53
C GLY A 183 8.32 -10.27 -15.28
N HIS A 184 7.61 -10.75 -16.30
CA HIS A 184 6.64 -9.96 -17.08
C HIS A 184 5.26 -9.86 -16.40
N VAL A 185 4.97 -10.71 -15.40
CA VAL A 185 3.68 -10.76 -14.71
C VAL A 185 3.72 -9.86 -13.49
N LYS A 186 3.01 -8.74 -13.52
CA LYS A 186 2.91 -7.81 -12.39
C LYS A 186 2.38 -8.50 -11.14
N GLY A 187 3.03 -8.25 -10.01
CA GLY A 187 2.68 -8.84 -8.71
C GLY A 187 3.23 -10.26 -8.49
N SER A 188 3.90 -10.87 -9.47
CA SER A 188 4.63 -12.13 -9.26
C SER A 188 5.84 -11.93 -8.34
N LEU A 189 6.31 -13.03 -7.72
CA LEU A 189 7.53 -12.99 -6.90
C LEU A 189 8.76 -12.56 -7.69
N THR A 190 8.85 -12.97 -8.95
CA THR A 190 9.95 -12.60 -9.84
C THR A 190 9.87 -11.13 -10.23
N SER A 191 8.69 -10.60 -10.49
CA SER A 191 8.48 -9.17 -10.71
C SER A 191 8.95 -8.35 -9.50
N LYS A 192 8.64 -8.78 -8.27
CA LYS A 192 9.15 -8.14 -7.05
C LYS A 192 10.69 -8.19 -6.95
N LYS A 193 11.31 -9.32 -7.31
CA LYS A 193 12.78 -9.44 -7.37
C LYS A 193 13.40 -8.42 -8.34
N TYR A 194 12.78 -8.21 -9.50
CA TYR A 194 13.24 -7.22 -10.48
C TYR A 194 13.08 -5.79 -9.95
N MET A 195 11.95 -5.47 -9.34
CA MET A 195 11.73 -4.18 -8.70
C MET A 195 12.82 -3.88 -7.64
N ARG A 196 13.21 -4.87 -6.83
CA ARG A 196 14.33 -4.71 -5.89
C ARG A 196 15.64 -4.39 -6.61
N ASN A 197 15.92 -5.05 -7.72
CA ASN A 197 17.13 -4.79 -8.51
C ASN A 197 17.09 -3.39 -9.14
N GLU A 198 15.92 -2.90 -9.53
CA GLU A 198 15.74 -1.51 -10.01
C GLU A 198 16.13 -0.49 -8.95
N ILE A 199 15.75 -0.69 -7.68
CA ILE A 199 16.20 0.20 -6.59
C ILE A 199 17.73 0.20 -6.44
N TRP A 200 18.36 -0.98 -6.45
CA TRP A 200 19.82 -1.05 -6.36
C TRP A 200 20.50 -0.38 -7.56
N SER A 201 19.90 -0.47 -8.74
CA SER A 201 20.37 0.22 -9.94
C SER A 201 20.24 1.75 -9.78
N LEU A 202 19.13 2.22 -9.22
CA LEU A 202 18.93 3.65 -8.91
C LEU A 202 19.93 4.15 -7.87
N ILE A 203 20.17 3.36 -6.81
CA ILE A 203 21.20 3.70 -5.81
C ILE A 203 22.59 3.77 -6.44
N SER A 204 22.90 2.87 -7.35
CA SER A 204 24.18 2.88 -8.06
C SER A 204 24.32 4.09 -9.00
N PHE A 205 23.22 4.57 -9.57
CA PHE A 205 23.21 5.67 -10.52
C PHE A 205 23.07 7.06 -9.87
N LEU A 206 22.14 7.20 -8.89
CA LEU A 206 21.81 8.47 -8.23
C LEU A 206 22.52 8.66 -6.88
N GLY A 207 23.16 7.62 -6.36
CA GLY A 207 23.67 7.61 -5.00
C GLY A 207 22.61 7.18 -3.98
N ALA A 208 22.86 7.42 -2.70
CA ALA A 208 21.96 7.09 -1.63
C ALA A 208 20.67 7.93 -1.68
N PRO A 209 19.48 7.34 -1.44
CA PRO A 209 18.25 8.11 -1.27
C PRO A 209 18.31 8.96 0.01
N SER A 210 17.70 10.12 -0.01
CA SER A 210 17.69 11.07 1.11
C SER A 210 16.57 10.83 2.10
N TRP A 211 15.38 10.40 1.60
CA TRP A 211 14.18 10.27 2.39
C TRP A 211 13.44 8.97 2.11
N PHE A 212 12.84 8.42 3.16
CA PHE A 212 11.81 7.39 3.07
C PHE A 212 10.49 7.97 3.58
N ILE A 213 9.49 7.95 2.72
CA ILE A 213 8.18 8.56 2.97
C ILE A 213 7.11 7.48 2.84
N THR A 214 6.24 7.37 3.84
CA THR A 214 5.07 6.51 3.79
C THR A 214 3.81 7.37 3.80
N LEU A 215 2.91 7.13 2.87
CA LEU A 215 1.60 7.75 2.81
C LEU A 215 0.51 6.71 2.96
N SER A 216 -0.42 6.97 3.87
CA SER A 216 -1.57 6.11 4.15
C SER A 216 -2.86 6.92 4.06
N PRO A 217 -3.31 7.31 2.86
CA PRO A 217 -4.55 8.07 2.71
C PRO A 217 -5.73 7.34 3.35
N ALA A 218 -6.51 8.05 4.16
CA ALA A 218 -7.66 7.50 4.87
C ALA A 218 -8.86 7.36 3.92
N ASP A 219 -8.91 6.28 3.12
CA ASP A 219 -9.94 6.03 2.12
C ASP A 219 -11.37 6.06 2.68
N ASN A 220 -11.60 5.52 3.87
CA ASN A 220 -12.91 5.45 4.52
C ASN A 220 -13.39 6.76 5.17
N GLN A 221 -12.60 7.81 5.13
CA GLN A 221 -12.93 9.10 5.75
C GLN A 221 -12.80 10.27 4.78
N HIS A 222 -11.92 10.17 3.80
CA HIS A 222 -11.56 11.27 2.93
C HIS A 222 -12.70 11.65 1.97
N PRO A 223 -13.11 12.93 1.90
CA PRO A 223 -14.24 13.39 1.07
C PRO A 223 -14.13 13.02 -0.41
N ILE A 224 -12.94 13.09 -0.98
CA ILE A 224 -12.69 12.72 -2.39
C ILE A 224 -12.93 11.23 -2.64
N CYS A 225 -12.54 10.36 -1.70
CA CYS A 225 -12.82 8.93 -1.82
C CYS A 225 -14.32 8.67 -1.80
N LEU A 226 -15.01 9.26 -0.83
CA LEU A 226 -16.47 9.14 -0.73
C LEU A 226 -17.18 9.67 -1.98
N TYR A 227 -16.71 10.76 -2.55
CA TYR A 227 -17.22 11.28 -3.84
C TYR A 227 -17.01 10.25 -4.99
N PHE A 228 -15.85 9.62 -5.09
CA PHE A 228 -15.60 8.60 -6.12
C PHE A 228 -16.46 7.35 -5.96
N VAL A 229 -16.80 7.00 -4.73
CA VAL A 229 -17.63 5.83 -4.44
C VAL A 229 -19.11 6.12 -4.67
N ASP A 230 -19.56 7.35 -4.36
CA ASP A 230 -20.97 7.73 -4.46
C ASP A 230 -21.47 7.69 -5.91
N THR A 231 -22.60 7.04 -6.13
CA THR A 231 -23.24 6.93 -7.44
C THR A 231 -23.88 8.23 -7.90
N GLY A 232 -24.24 9.13 -6.96
CA GLY A 232 -24.87 10.41 -7.26
C GLY A 232 -23.93 11.49 -7.77
N GLU A 233 -22.61 11.28 -7.72
CA GLU A 233 -21.56 12.26 -8.09
C GLU A 233 -21.74 13.65 -7.46
N THR A 234 -22.58 13.75 -6.44
CA THR A 234 -22.77 14.98 -5.68
C THR A 234 -21.74 15.03 -4.57
N PHE A 235 -20.97 16.10 -4.55
CA PHE A 235 -20.06 16.37 -3.43
C PHE A 235 -20.87 16.83 -2.22
N SER A 236 -21.57 15.89 -1.58
CA SER A 236 -22.28 16.14 -0.34
C SER A 236 -21.37 15.73 0.84
N LEU A 237 -21.07 16.69 1.67
CA LEU A 237 -20.37 16.47 2.96
C LEU A 237 -21.37 15.91 4.00
N GLU A 238 -22.24 14.99 3.62
CA GLU A 238 -23.08 14.31 4.59
C GLU A 238 -22.20 13.49 5.52
N LEU A 239 -22.32 13.75 6.82
CA LEU A 239 -21.69 12.98 7.88
C LEU A 239 -22.36 11.59 7.94
N ARG A 240 -21.89 10.69 7.11
CA ARG A 240 -22.30 9.28 7.16
C ARG A 240 -21.66 8.63 8.38
N SER A 241 -22.37 7.72 9.05
CA SER A 241 -21.78 6.93 10.12
C SER A 241 -20.57 6.12 9.61
N SER A 242 -19.61 5.83 10.48
CA SER A 242 -18.42 5.04 10.13
C SER A 242 -18.79 3.70 9.48
N ALA A 243 -19.83 3.02 9.98
CA ALA A 243 -20.32 1.79 9.39
C ALA A 243 -20.85 1.96 7.96
N ALA A 244 -21.55 3.07 7.69
CA ALA A 244 -22.08 3.36 6.34
C ALA A 244 -20.93 3.68 5.37
N ARG A 245 -19.92 4.45 5.79
CA ARG A 245 -18.73 4.74 4.99
C ARG A 245 -17.96 3.46 4.65
N ASN A 246 -17.72 2.61 5.63
CA ASN A 246 -17.00 1.35 5.42
C ASN A 246 -17.75 0.42 4.45
N ARG A 247 -19.08 0.31 4.57
CA ARG A 247 -19.89 -0.48 3.61
C ARG A 247 -19.80 0.08 2.20
N LEU A 248 -19.90 1.41 2.07
CA LEU A 248 -19.85 2.08 0.78
C LEU A 248 -18.51 1.80 0.07
N ILE A 249 -17.38 1.91 0.78
CA ILE A 249 -16.06 1.67 0.23
C ILE A 249 -15.83 0.18 -0.07
N ALA A 250 -16.27 -0.71 0.83
CA ALA A 250 -16.18 -2.15 0.61
C ALA A 250 -16.98 -2.61 -0.63
N SER A 251 -18.07 -1.90 -0.97
CA SER A 251 -18.85 -2.18 -2.18
C SER A 251 -18.20 -1.71 -3.48
N ASN A 252 -17.19 -0.83 -3.41
CA ASN A 252 -16.49 -0.33 -4.58
C ASN A 252 -14.98 -0.14 -4.35
N PRO A 253 -14.19 -1.22 -4.31
CA PRO A 253 -12.75 -1.14 -4.10
C PRO A 253 -12.00 -0.42 -5.25
N VAL A 254 -12.57 -0.37 -6.45
CA VAL A 254 -11.99 0.36 -7.59
C VAL A 254 -11.98 1.86 -7.32
N ALA A 255 -13.03 2.41 -6.70
CA ALA A 255 -13.07 3.82 -6.32
C ALA A 255 -12.02 4.17 -5.26
N ALA A 256 -11.81 3.29 -4.28
CA ALA A 256 -10.73 3.45 -3.29
C ALA A 256 -9.34 3.44 -3.95
N ALA A 257 -9.10 2.52 -4.88
CA ALA A 257 -7.86 2.47 -5.66
C ALA A 257 -7.67 3.73 -6.54
N ARG A 258 -8.75 4.24 -7.15
CA ARG A 258 -8.74 5.49 -7.92
C ARG A 258 -8.41 6.71 -7.05
N PHE A 259 -9.00 6.77 -5.87
CA PHE A 259 -8.69 7.81 -4.88
C PHE A 259 -7.21 7.77 -4.50
N PHE A 260 -6.69 6.59 -4.19
CA PHE A 260 -5.29 6.41 -3.84
C PHE A 260 -4.35 6.85 -4.98
N ASP A 261 -4.60 6.43 -6.22
CA ASP A 261 -3.83 6.87 -7.40
C ASP A 261 -3.86 8.39 -7.58
N PHE A 262 -5.04 9.01 -7.37
CA PHE A 262 -5.18 10.46 -7.42
C PHE A 262 -4.32 11.17 -6.36
N MET A 263 -4.35 10.69 -5.11
CA MET A 263 -3.57 11.27 -4.01
C MET A 263 -2.07 11.11 -4.25
N VAL A 264 -1.63 9.93 -4.69
CA VAL A 264 -0.22 9.65 -4.98
C VAL A 264 0.30 10.52 -6.14
N ARG A 265 -0.44 10.63 -7.24
CA ARG A 265 -0.06 11.49 -8.37
C ARG A 265 -0.01 12.97 -7.97
N SER A 266 -0.98 13.41 -7.19
CA SER A 266 -1.01 14.78 -6.66
C SER A 266 0.19 15.07 -5.76
N PHE A 267 0.56 14.13 -4.91
CA PHE A 267 1.75 14.21 -4.06
C PHE A 267 3.03 14.28 -4.89
N ILE A 268 3.24 13.36 -5.82
CA ILE A 268 4.46 13.33 -6.66
C ILE A 268 4.58 14.64 -7.47
N LYS A 269 3.49 15.06 -8.10
CA LYS A 269 3.49 16.23 -8.95
C LYS A 269 3.63 17.53 -8.17
N ASN A 270 2.78 17.76 -7.17
CA ASN A 270 2.63 19.07 -6.55
C ASN A 270 3.44 19.22 -5.26
N VAL A 271 3.71 18.14 -4.52
CA VAL A 271 4.49 18.21 -3.28
C VAL A 271 5.96 17.91 -3.52
N LEU A 272 6.28 16.89 -4.32
CA LEU A 272 7.67 16.57 -4.67
C LEU A 272 8.18 17.42 -5.84
N GLY A 273 7.33 18.16 -6.55
CA GLY A 273 7.72 19.02 -7.65
C GLY A 273 8.24 18.29 -8.88
N VAL A 274 7.86 17.02 -9.07
CA VAL A 274 8.28 16.25 -10.25
C VAL A 274 7.58 16.81 -11.49
N ASP A 275 8.36 17.09 -12.54
CA ASP A 275 7.90 17.71 -13.79
C ASP A 275 7.26 19.11 -13.59
N HIS A 276 7.70 19.84 -12.56
CA HIS A 276 7.29 21.21 -12.28
C HIS A 276 8.49 22.16 -12.15
N ASP A 277 8.24 23.46 -12.34
CA ASP A 277 9.25 24.51 -12.25
C ASP A 277 9.63 24.88 -10.80
N HIS A 278 8.88 24.40 -9.81
CA HIS A 278 9.18 24.66 -8.40
C HIS A 278 9.98 23.52 -7.77
N PRO A 279 10.88 23.81 -6.83
CA PRO A 279 11.49 22.77 -6.01
C PRO A 279 10.40 22.12 -5.16
N GLY A 280 10.50 20.79 -4.93
CA GLY A 280 9.59 20.10 -4.04
C GLY A 280 9.76 20.52 -2.57
N LEU A 281 8.89 20.01 -1.70
CA LEU A 281 8.89 20.28 -0.26
C LEU A 281 10.23 19.93 0.42
N TYR A 282 10.93 18.92 -0.08
CA TYR A 282 12.20 18.42 0.45
C TYR A 282 13.42 18.95 -0.34
N GLY A 283 13.22 19.77 -1.34
CA GLY A 283 14.23 20.23 -2.29
C GLY A 283 13.96 19.72 -3.70
N LYS A 284 14.87 20.06 -4.64
CA LYS A 284 14.72 19.64 -6.04
C LYS A 284 14.84 18.11 -6.16
N THR A 285 13.76 17.46 -6.56
CA THR A 285 13.74 16.00 -6.76
C THR A 285 14.61 15.61 -7.96
N SER A 286 15.59 14.73 -7.75
CA SER A 286 16.40 14.11 -8.81
C SER A 286 15.88 12.75 -9.25
N GLY A 287 15.16 12.06 -8.37
CA GLY A 287 14.52 10.79 -8.65
C GLY A 287 13.64 10.32 -7.48
N TYR A 288 12.76 9.39 -7.77
CA TYR A 288 11.96 8.70 -6.75
C TYR A 288 11.69 7.27 -7.18
N TYR A 289 11.46 6.39 -6.20
CA TYR A 289 10.98 5.04 -6.44
C TYR A 289 9.92 4.70 -5.41
N SER A 290 8.79 4.19 -5.85
CA SER A 290 7.68 3.92 -4.95
C SER A 290 7.05 2.55 -5.19
N THR A 291 6.59 1.95 -4.09
CA THR A 291 5.81 0.71 -4.11
C THR A 291 4.49 0.93 -3.38
N VAL A 292 3.49 0.22 -3.81
CA VAL A 292 2.17 0.23 -3.19
C VAL A 292 1.95 -1.13 -2.54
N GLU A 293 1.59 -1.13 -1.27
CA GLU A 293 1.20 -2.34 -0.56
C GLU A 293 -0.20 -2.21 0.02
N GLN A 294 -0.84 -3.35 0.26
CA GLN A 294 -2.11 -3.43 0.96
C GLN A 294 -1.84 -3.86 2.41
N GLN A 295 -2.17 -2.98 3.36
CA GLN A 295 -2.07 -3.34 4.77
C GLN A 295 -3.22 -4.26 5.23
N GLY A 296 -3.05 -4.85 6.42
CA GLY A 296 -4.05 -5.74 7.02
C GLY A 296 -5.44 -5.12 7.25
N ARG A 297 -5.59 -3.80 7.13
CA ARG A 297 -6.88 -3.08 7.12
C ARG A 297 -7.52 -2.98 5.74
N LEU A 298 -6.92 -3.59 4.72
CA LEU A 298 -7.30 -3.51 3.31
C LEU A 298 -7.16 -2.11 2.69
N THR A 299 -6.45 -1.19 3.35
CA THR A 299 -6.12 0.13 2.84
C THR A 299 -4.79 0.11 2.10
N LEU A 300 -4.68 0.93 1.05
CA LEU A 300 -3.46 1.04 0.26
C LEU A 300 -2.46 2.00 0.92
N HIS A 301 -1.19 1.62 0.86
CA HIS A 301 -0.07 2.41 1.36
C HIS A 301 0.95 2.61 0.27
N LEU A 302 1.52 3.82 0.25
CA LEU A 302 2.69 4.13 -0.57
C LEU A 302 3.92 4.12 0.30
N HIS A 303 4.95 3.39 -0.13
CA HIS A 303 6.31 3.53 0.35
C HIS A 303 7.15 4.16 -0.75
N LEU A 304 7.84 5.25 -0.45
CA LEU A 304 8.58 6.02 -1.43
C LEU A 304 9.99 6.33 -0.93
N LEU A 305 10.98 6.02 -1.77
CA LEU A 305 12.34 6.50 -1.65
C LEU A 305 12.49 7.75 -2.50
N LEU A 306 13.10 8.80 -1.94
CA LEU A 306 13.28 10.09 -2.60
C LEU A 306 14.75 10.48 -2.66
N TRP A 307 15.21 10.86 -3.83
CA TRP A 307 16.52 11.43 -4.09
C TRP A 307 16.40 12.92 -4.33
N ILE A 308 17.21 13.71 -3.63
CA ILE A 308 17.28 15.16 -3.75
C ILE A 308 18.53 15.55 -4.53
N ALA A 309 18.39 16.45 -5.49
CA ALA A 309 19.49 16.91 -6.31
C ALA A 309 20.54 17.65 -5.46
N GLY A 310 21.79 17.24 -5.59
CA GLY A 310 22.90 17.80 -4.82
C GLY A 310 22.95 17.35 -3.34
N ALA A 311 22.12 16.38 -2.95
CA ALA A 311 22.23 15.79 -1.61
C ALA A 311 23.58 15.06 -1.45
N LEU A 312 24.19 15.26 -0.30
CA LEU A 312 25.41 14.57 0.07
C LEU A 312 25.11 13.11 0.43
N SER A 313 26.06 12.22 0.17
CA SER A 313 25.97 10.85 0.65
C SER A 313 26.02 10.78 2.18
N PRO A 314 25.49 9.71 2.80
CA PRO A 314 25.59 9.53 4.26
C PRO A 314 27.02 9.61 4.77
N GLN A 315 28.01 9.17 4.01
CA GLN A 315 29.42 9.25 4.38
C GLN A 315 29.94 10.70 4.34
N GLU A 316 29.64 11.47 3.29
CA GLU A 316 30.04 12.87 3.19
C GLU A 316 29.42 13.74 4.29
N ILE A 317 28.14 13.47 4.63
CA ILE A 317 27.45 14.14 5.76
C ILE A 317 28.22 13.83 7.05
N ARG A 318 28.52 12.56 7.30
CA ARG A 318 29.26 12.10 8.47
C ARG A 318 30.63 12.76 8.57
N ASP A 319 31.42 12.75 7.49
CA ASP A 319 32.77 13.30 7.45
C ASP A 319 32.76 14.82 7.78
N ARG A 320 31.79 15.57 7.26
CA ARG A 320 31.61 16.99 7.57
C ARG A 320 31.20 17.24 9.03
N LEU A 321 30.33 16.39 9.59
CA LEU A 321 29.89 16.51 10.98
C LEU A 321 31.04 16.21 11.94
N ILE A 322 31.87 15.20 11.67
CA ILE A 322 33.06 14.87 12.44
C ILE A 322 34.14 15.96 12.32
N SER A 323 34.29 16.57 11.15
CA SER A 323 35.23 17.66 10.92
C SER A 323 34.86 18.99 11.61
N ARG A 324 33.72 19.01 12.35
CA ARG A 324 33.20 20.16 13.09
C ARG A 324 32.93 21.39 12.23
N ASP A 325 32.48 21.18 11.00
CA ASP A 325 31.94 22.26 10.16
C ASP A 325 30.64 22.78 10.79
N SER A 326 30.79 23.78 11.69
CA SER A 326 29.68 24.31 12.50
C SER A 326 28.58 24.96 11.65
N THR A 327 28.93 25.53 10.49
CA THR A 327 27.96 26.14 9.58
C THR A 327 27.14 25.06 8.89
N PHE A 328 27.82 24.03 8.38
CA PHE A 328 27.15 22.89 7.77
C PHE A 328 26.24 22.16 8.76
N GLN A 329 26.72 21.94 9.98
CA GLN A 329 25.94 21.28 11.04
C GLN A 329 24.66 22.06 11.36
N GLN A 330 24.74 23.38 11.53
CA GLN A 330 23.57 24.22 11.81
C GLN A 330 22.57 24.22 10.64
N ASP A 331 23.05 24.32 9.41
CA ASP A 331 22.19 24.32 8.23
C ASP A 331 21.53 22.97 8.01
N LEU A 332 22.24 21.86 8.25
CA LEU A 332 21.68 20.51 8.20
C LEU A 332 20.60 20.31 9.25
N ILE A 333 20.85 20.69 10.50
CA ILE A 333 19.87 20.56 11.58
C ILE A 333 18.62 21.40 11.25
N ARG A 334 18.81 22.66 10.83
CA ARG A 334 17.69 23.53 10.43
C ARG A 334 16.86 22.92 9.30
N TYR A 335 17.50 22.34 8.29
CA TYR A 335 16.82 21.66 7.20
C TYR A 335 16.06 20.44 7.71
N LEU A 336 16.69 19.54 8.47
CA LEU A 336 16.05 18.34 9.00
C LEU A 336 14.86 18.70 9.88
N GLU A 337 15.00 19.62 10.83
CA GLU A 337 13.91 20.04 11.74
C GLU A 337 12.75 20.72 11.00
N SER A 338 12.98 21.30 9.82
CA SER A 338 11.91 21.91 9.03
C SER A 338 10.98 20.90 8.39
N VAL A 339 11.44 19.67 8.15
CA VAL A 339 10.70 18.62 7.41
C VAL A 339 10.58 17.29 8.14
N HIS A 340 11.21 17.15 9.31
CA HIS A 340 11.25 15.91 10.08
C HIS A 340 11.01 16.21 11.55
N GLN A 341 9.77 16.06 12.02
CA GLN A 341 9.35 16.40 13.36
C GLN A 341 8.79 15.19 14.11
N GLY A 342 8.87 15.17 15.43
CA GLY A 342 8.42 14.09 16.30
C GLY A 342 7.70 14.61 17.55
N GLU A 343 7.01 15.75 17.45
CA GLU A 343 6.28 16.42 18.53
C GLU A 343 5.01 17.09 18.01
N PHE A 344 4.06 17.39 18.90
CA PHE A 344 2.92 18.24 18.54
C PHE A 344 3.36 19.71 18.38
N LEU A 345 2.65 20.45 17.52
CA LEU A 345 3.00 21.83 17.17
C LEU A 345 2.50 22.86 18.18
N THR A 346 1.41 22.53 18.93
CA THR A 346 0.76 23.48 19.87
C THR A 346 0.94 23.12 21.34
N GLY A 347 1.59 21.99 21.65
CA GLY A 347 1.84 21.60 23.03
C GLY A 347 2.12 20.12 23.24
N SER A 348 1.83 19.59 24.42
CA SER A 348 1.97 18.17 24.72
C SER A 348 0.78 17.35 24.21
N ALA A 349 0.94 16.03 24.11
CA ALA A 349 -0.14 15.11 23.74
C ALA A 349 -1.39 15.29 24.62
N ASP A 350 -1.21 15.54 25.91
CA ASP A 350 -2.32 15.72 26.84
C ASP A 350 -3.03 17.07 26.63
N SER A 351 -2.28 18.15 26.36
CA SER A 351 -2.88 19.44 26.04
C SER A 351 -3.65 19.42 24.71
N VAL A 352 -3.11 18.74 23.71
CA VAL A 352 -3.79 18.57 22.42
C VAL A 352 -5.05 17.71 22.58
N ARG A 353 -4.99 16.60 23.33
CA ARG A 353 -6.18 15.78 23.63
C ARG A 353 -7.28 16.56 24.35
N ALA A 354 -6.90 17.44 25.26
CA ALA A 354 -7.85 18.26 25.99
C ALA A 354 -8.50 19.33 25.10
N SER A 355 -7.80 19.81 24.06
CA SER A 355 -8.30 20.83 23.13
C SER A 355 -9.17 20.26 21.99
N VAL A 356 -9.02 18.96 21.68
CA VAL A 356 -9.81 18.31 20.63
C VAL A 356 -11.09 17.75 21.24
N PRO A 357 -12.28 18.13 20.74
CA PRO A 357 -13.56 17.59 21.21
C PRO A 357 -13.58 16.07 21.09
N MET A 358 -14.11 15.40 22.09
CA MET A 358 -14.14 13.94 22.16
C MET A 358 -14.95 13.40 20.98
N GLN A 359 -14.31 12.59 20.14
CA GLN A 359 -15.00 11.98 18.99
C GLN A 359 -16.11 11.04 19.44
N THR A 360 -17.32 11.45 19.19
CA THR A 360 -18.52 10.65 19.47
C THR A 360 -18.64 9.43 18.56
N GLU A 361 -18.05 9.46 17.35
CA GLU A 361 -18.12 8.34 16.40
C GLU A 361 -17.34 7.08 16.82
N ALA A 362 -16.20 7.23 17.48
CA ALA A 362 -15.43 6.08 17.97
C ALA A 362 -16.14 5.30 19.08
N ARG A 363 -17.19 5.89 19.68
CA ARG A 363 -17.95 5.34 20.81
C ARG A 363 -19.46 5.25 20.57
N GLY A 364 -19.92 5.31 19.31
CA GLY A 364 -21.34 5.16 19.00
C GLY A 364 -22.08 6.43 18.60
N GLY A 365 -21.35 7.51 18.28
CA GLY A 365 -21.91 8.76 17.73
C GLY A 365 -22.58 9.67 18.76
N ILE A 366 -23.33 10.66 18.29
CA ILE A 366 -24.06 11.64 19.12
C ILE A 366 -24.94 10.95 20.19
N HIS A 367 -25.51 9.79 19.88
CA HIS A 367 -26.32 9.02 20.82
C HIS A 367 -25.56 8.60 22.09
N ALA A 368 -24.26 8.28 21.99
CA ALA A 368 -23.45 7.93 23.16
C ALA A 368 -23.21 9.14 24.07
N VAL A 369 -23.02 10.34 23.49
CA VAL A 369 -22.87 11.58 24.27
C VAL A 369 -24.17 11.92 25.02
N LEU A 370 -25.31 11.74 24.38
CA LEU A 370 -26.62 11.97 25.00
C LEU A 370 -26.91 10.96 26.13
N GLN A 371 -26.47 9.69 25.94
CA GLN A 371 -26.64 8.65 26.96
C GLN A 371 -25.73 8.84 28.19
N GLU A 372 -24.54 9.42 27.99
CA GLU A 372 -23.60 9.70 29.09
C GLU A 372 -23.94 10.97 29.87
N GLN A 373 -25.08 11.63 29.61
CA GLN A 373 -25.55 12.86 30.29
C GLN A 373 -24.48 13.96 30.40
N LYS A 374 -23.70 14.18 29.34
CA LYS A 374 -22.68 15.22 29.31
C LYS A 374 -23.29 16.63 29.31
N PRO A 375 -22.58 17.65 29.81
CA PRO A 375 -23.03 19.03 29.79
C PRO A 375 -23.39 19.51 28.39
N VAL A 376 -24.40 20.36 28.26
CA VAL A 376 -24.89 20.91 26.97
C VAL A 376 -23.76 21.55 26.16
N ASN A 377 -22.82 22.23 26.79
CA ASN A 377 -21.68 22.85 26.12
C ASN A 377 -20.77 21.86 25.40
N ASP A 378 -20.62 20.64 25.92
CA ASP A 378 -19.83 19.59 25.26
C ASP A 378 -20.56 19.02 24.05
N ILE A 379 -21.90 19.02 24.07
CA ILE A 379 -22.75 18.56 22.97
C ILE A 379 -22.70 19.58 21.83
N GLU A 380 -22.82 20.87 22.13
CA GLU A 380 -22.74 21.96 21.13
C GLU A 380 -21.35 22.01 20.50
N ALA A 381 -20.28 21.94 21.29
CA ALA A 381 -18.90 21.89 20.81
C ALA A 381 -18.65 20.64 19.95
N ALA A 382 -19.23 19.49 20.29
CA ALA A 382 -19.13 18.28 19.50
C ALA A 382 -19.93 18.34 18.19
N ALA A 383 -21.04 19.07 18.15
CA ALA A 383 -21.84 19.27 16.95
C ALA A 383 -21.20 20.25 15.94
N GLU A 384 -20.45 21.24 16.42
CA GLU A 384 -19.70 22.18 15.59
C GLU A 384 -18.35 21.64 15.12
N TYR A 385 -17.82 20.65 15.80
CA TYR A 385 -16.51 20.06 15.51
C TYR A 385 -16.54 19.30 14.18
N LYS A 386 -15.60 19.68 13.28
CA LYS A 386 -15.38 18.99 12.00
C LYS A 386 -14.09 18.20 12.05
N ASP A 387 -14.21 16.88 11.97
CA ASP A 387 -13.06 15.99 11.91
C ASP A 387 -12.19 16.33 10.70
N PRO A 388 -10.91 16.73 10.88
CA PRO A 388 -10.06 17.11 9.75
C PRO A 388 -9.81 15.96 8.79
N THR A 389 -9.87 14.69 9.22
CA THR A 389 -9.74 13.54 8.30
C THR A 389 -10.91 13.44 7.32
N GLN A 390 -12.03 14.12 7.59
CA GLN A 390 -13.25 14.17 6.79
C GLN A 390 -13.42 15.50 6.06
N THR A 391 -12.41 16.35 6.05
CA THR A 391 -12.43 17.65 5.38
C THR A 391 -11.29 17.76 4.37
N LEU A 392 -11.33 18.80 3.55
CA LEU A 392 -10.24 19.14 2.64
C LEU A 392 -9.36 20.25 3.24
N PRO A 393 -8.04 20.26 2.94
CA PRO A 393 -7.15 21.31 3.39
C PRO A 393 -7.59 22.67 2.82
N ARG A 394 -7.54 23.69 3.65
CA ARG A 394 -7.85 25.07 3.25
C ARG A 394 -6.61 25.75 2.70
N PRO A 395 -6.69 26.40 1.54
CA PRO A 395 -5.56 27.14 1.00
C PRO A 395 -5.22 28.33 1.91
N ALA A 396 -3.92 28.65 1.99
CA ALA A 396 -3.47 29.84 2.69
C ALA A 396 -4.04 31.11 2.05
N PRO A 397 -4.48 32.11 2.84
CA PRO A 397 -4.90 33.39 2.31
C PRO A 397 -3.73 34.10 1.59
N PRO A 398 -4.01 35.01 0.64
CA PRO A 398 -2.99 35.80 -0.01
C PRO A 398 -2.14 36.56 1.00
N ARG A 399 -0.82 36.54 0.83
CA ARG A 399 0.11 37.29 1.69
C ARG A 399 -0.11 38.79 1.53
N CYS A 400 0.03 39.53 2.65
CA CYS A 400 0.08 40.97 2.60
C CYS A 400 1.34 41.43 1.85
N GLN A 401 1.18 42.40 0.95
CA GLN A 401 2.29 42.96 0.19
C GLN A 401 3.17 43.94 1.00
N ASN A 402 2.71 44.35 2.19
CA ASN A 402 3.50 45.23 3.05
C ASN A 402 4.63 44.45 3.72
N LEU A 403 5.86 44.94 3.55
CA LEU A 403 7.09 44.37 4.14
C LEU A 403 7.19 44.61 5.66
N LYS A 404 6.42 45.56 6.19
CA LYS A 404 6.40 45.89 7.63
C LYS A 404 5.23 45.18 8.32
N LYS A 405 5.38 44.87 9.63
CA LYS A 405 4.28 44.36 10.46
C LYS A 405 3.08 45.28 10.35
N CYS A 406 1.95 44.77 9.89
CA CYS A 406 0.70 45.52 9.79
C CYS A 406 -0.48 44.70 10.28
N ASP A 407 -1.49 45.37 10.81
CA ASP A 407 -2.72 44.77 11.36
C ASP A 407 -3.87 44.81 10.34
N CYS A 408 -3.57 44.78 9.06
CA CYS A 408 -4.56 44.77 8.01
C CYS A 408 -5.37 43.46 8.02
N LYS A 409 -6.52 43.47 7.36
CA LYS A 409 -7.42 42.31 7.26
C LYS A 409 -6.71 41.06 6.74
N SER A 410 -5.79 41.23 5.76
CA SER A 410 -5.00 40.13 5.20
C SER A 410 -4.05 39.54 6.23
N CYS A 411 -3.33 40.35 7.01
CA CYS A 411 -2.43 39.86 8.06
C CYS A 411 -3.19 39.13 9.18
N LYS A 412 -4.34 39.66 9.58
CA LYS A 412 -5.22 38.98 10.56
C LYS A 412 -5.74 37.65 10.03
N SER A 413 -6.18 37.62 8.77
CA SER A 413 -6.63 36.38 8.12
C SER A 413 -5.49 35.35 8.02
N ASN A 414 -4.27 35.75 7.69
CA ASN A 414 -3.11 34.88 7.70
C ASN A 414 -2.77 34.36 9.09
N GLY A 415 -2.83 35.22 10.12
CA GLY A 415 -2.58 34.80 11.50
C GLY A 415 -3.59 33.74 11.99
N ASN A 416 -4.86 33.94 11.68
CA ASN A 416 -5.91 32.96 12.00
C ASN A 416 -5.70 31.65 11.23
N TRP A 417 -5.37 31.73 9.93
CA TRP A 417 -5.09 30.54 9.14
C TRP A 417 -3.92 29.72 9.68
N TRP A 418 -2.82 30.37 10.12
CA TRP A 418 -1.71 29.67 10.73
C TRP A 418 -2.07 29.00 12.05
N LYS A 419 -2.90 29.66 12.86
CA LYS A 419 -3.43 29.05 14.10
C LYS A 419 -4.26 27.81 13.78
N ASP A 420 -5.18 27.93 12.84
CA ASP A 420 -6.01 26.80 12.38
C ASP A 420 -5.15 25.68 11.75
N TYR A 421 -4.09 26.03 11.02
CA TYR A 421 -3.13 25.08 10.46
C TYR A 421 -2.48 24.23 11.54
N TYR A 422 -1.90 24.86 12.57
CA TYR A 422 -1.21 24.14 13.64
C TYR A 422 -2.19 23.23 14.43
N THR A 423 -3.34 23.72 14.78
CA THR A 423 -4.35 22.91 15.49
C THR A 423 -4.90 21.77 14.63
N THR A 424 -5.08 22.00 13.34
CA THR A 424 -5.50 20.94 12.39
C THR A 424 -4.44 19.86 12.26
N VAL A 425 -3.16 20.23 12.15
CA VAL A 425 -2.06 19.26 12.09
C VAL A 425 -2.02 18.42 13.36
N ASP A 426 -2.11 19.05 14.54
CA ASP A 426 -2.08 18.34 15.82
C ASP A 426 -3.27 17.37 15.97
N ASP A 427 -4.45 17.76 15.54
CA ASP A 427 -5.63 16.88 15.54
C ASP A 427 -5.43 15.70 14.58
N LEU A 428 -4.90 15.92 13.37
CA LEU A 428 -4.54 14.86 12.42
C LEU A 428 -3.50 13.90 13.02
N LEU A 429 -2.47 14.42 13.68
CA LEU A 429 -1.45 13.60 14.35
C LEU A 429 -2.07 12.73 15.44
N LEU A 430 -2.91 13.31 16.28
CA LEU A 430 -3.58 12.60 17.36
C LEU A 430 -4.44 11.44 16.86
N LYS A 431 -5.08 11.61 15.68
CA LYS A 431 -5.98 10.63 15.08
C LYS A 431 -5.27 9.58 14.25
N SER A 432 -4.25 9.96 13.51
CA SER A 432 -3.66 9.11 12.46
C SER A 432 -2.23 8.68 12.71
N ASN A 433 -1.40 9.49 13.39
CA ASN A 433 0.04 9.24 13.58
C ASN A 433 0.41 8.65 14.94
N MET A 434 -0.51 8.71 15.93
CA MET A 434 -0.25 8.13 17.25
C MET A 434 -0.44 6.62 17.22
N HIS A 435 0.61 5.89 17.54
CA HIS A 435 0.56 4.43 17.65
C HIS A 435 -0.14 4.01 18.96
N ARG A 436 -1.08 3.09 18.84
CA ARG A 436 -1.74 2.44 19.97
C ARG A 436 -1.55 0.93 19.84
N CYS A 437 -0.84 0.35 20.80
CA CYS A 437 -0.71 -1.11 20.86
C CYS A 437 -2.09 -1.71 21.21
N THR A 438 -2.62 -2.50 20.31
CA THR A 438 -3.86 -3.26 20.53
C THR A 438 -3.52 -4.72 20.79
N THR A 439 -3.95 -5.24 21.94
CA THR A 439 -4.11 -6.68 22.11
C THR A 439 -5.42 -7.06 21.44
N SER A 440 -5.41 -8.04 20.54
CA SER A 440 -6.65 -8.55 19.96
C SER A 440 -7.39 -9.43 20.97
N SER A 441 -7.96 -8.83 21.99
CA SER A 441 -8.88 -9.47 22.93
C SER A 441 -10.33 -9.04 22.67
N THR A 442 -10.73 -8.90 21.43
CA THR A 442 -12.14 -8.89 21.04
C THR A 442 -12.38 -10.01 20.06
N ALA A 443 -12.44 -11.24 20.57
CA ALA A 443 -13.33 -12.23 19.97
C ALA A 443 -14.72 -11.57 19.90
N PRO A 444 -15.44 -11.61 18.76
CA PRO A 444 -16.82 -11.19 18.76
C PRO A 444 -17.55 -12.02 19.82
N ALA A 445 -18.34 -11.34 20.67
CA ALA A 445 -19.20 -12.01 21.62
C ALA A 445 -19.99 -13.09 20.86
N THR A 446 -19.77 -14.33 21.20
CA THR A 446 -20.57 -15.45 20.74
C THR A 446 -22.01 -15.16 21.12
N LEU A 447 -22.89 -15.09 20.12
CA LEU A 447 -24.33 -15.16 20.35
C LEU A 447 -24.60 -16.41 21.17
N PRO A 448 -25.55 -16.40 22.12
CA PRO A 448 -25.87 -17.57 22.91
C PRO A 448 -26.28 -18.72 21.98
N GLU A 449 -25.55 -19.82 22.07
CA GLU A 449 -25.88 -21.03 21.35
C GLU A 449 -27.18 -21.60 21.95
N ASP A 450 -28.19 -21.80 21.09
CA ASP A 450 -29.35 -22.62 21.41
C ASP A 450 -28.87 -24.05 21.70
N GLU A 451 -29.04 -24.48 22.91
CA GLU A 451 -28.83 -25.87 23.35
C GLU A 451 -29.88 -26.79 22.71
N SER A 452 -29.61 -27.32 21.51
CA SER A 452 -30.24 -28.59 21.08
C SER A 452 -29.57 -29.12 19.80
N SER A 453 -28.51 -29.95 19.97
CA SER A 453 -28.18 -31.06 19.06
C SER A 453 -26.97 -31.86 19.59
N PRO A 454 -26.95 -33.18 19.48
CA PRO A 454 -25.97 -34.01 20.15
C PRO A 454 -24.63 -34.09 19.44
N SER A 455 -23.58 -34.06 20.25
CA SER A 455 -22.17 -34.19 19.98
C SER A 455 -21.79 -35.41 19.12
N THR A 456 -21.07 -35.14 18.00
CA THR A 456 -20.12 -36.12 17.46
C THR A 456 -18.72 -35.49 17.48
N SER A 457 -17.87 -36.05 18.32
CA SER A 457 -16.48 -35.71 18.52
C SER A 457 -15.67 -35.95 17.26
N LYS A 458 -15.09 -34.84 16.67
CA LYS A 458 -13.88 -34.93 15.87
C LYS A 458 -12.93 -33.85 16.34
N THR A 459 -11.87 -34.25 17.01
CA THR A 459 -10.72 -33.44 17.40
C THR A 459 -10.05 -32.80 16.18
N SER A 460 -10.45 -31.58 15.86
CA SER A 460 -9.68 -30.73 14.98
C SER A 460 -8.68 -29.95 15.83
N LYS A 461 -7.39 -30.22 15.64
CA LYS A 461 -6.31 -29.40 16.20
C LYS A 461 -6.50 -27.96 15.73
N SER A 462 -6.98 -27.09 16.61
CA SER A 462 -7.07 -25.65 16.35
C SER A 462 -5.65 -25.11 16.08
N VAL A 463 -5.39 -24.72 14.85
CA VAL A 463 -4.18 -23.94 14.50
C VAL A 463 -4.27 -22.64 15.29
N LYS A 464 -3.39 -22.45 16.26
CA LYS A 464 -3.27 -21.21 17.01
C LYS A 464 -2.88 -20.11 16.02
N GLN A 465 -3.86 -19.33 15.54
CA GLN A 465 -3.59 -18.08 14.84
C GLN A 465 -2.85 -17.19 15.84
N GLY A 466 -1.64 -16.74 15.46
CA GLY A 466 -0.89 -15.79 16.27
C GLY A 466 -1.71 -14.51 16.52
N PRO A 467 -1.41 -13.75 17.58
CA PRO A 467 -2.20 -12.59 17.97
C PRO A 467 -2.25 -11.58 16.80
N LYS A 468 -3.47 -11.24 16.36
CA LYS A 468 -3.69 -10.15 15.41
C LYS A 468 -3.37 -8.84 16.15
N GLY A 469 -2.42 -8.06 15.64
CA GLY A 469 -2.03 -6.77 16.23
C GLY A 469 -0.53 -6.53 16.16
N CYS A 470 -0.08 -5.40 16.72
CA CYS A 470 1.34 -5.03 16.72
C CYS A 470 2.15 -5.72 17.83
N LEU A 471 1.51 -6.33 18.82
CA LEU A 471 2.20 -7.02 19.90
C LEU A 471 2.58 -8.45 19.50
N ASP A 472 3.79 -8.87 19.86
CA ASP A 472 4.22 -10.25 19.76
C ASP A 472 3.69 -11.09 20.95
N HIS A 473 4.12 -12.36 21.01
CA HIS A 473 3.71 -13.27 22.10
C HIS A 473 4.26 -12.89 23.48
N ASN A 474 5.28 -12.01 23.52
CA ASN A 474 5.87 -11.48 24.75
C ASN A 474 5.25 -10.12 25.14
N GLY A 475 4.29 -9.61 24.39
CA GLY A 475 3.70 -8.28 24.59
C GLY A 475 4.59 -7.14 24.09
N ILE A 476 5.63 -7.43 23.29
CA ILE A 476 6.54 -6.43 22.73
C ILE A 476 5.97 -5.94 21.39
N CYS A 477 5.96 -4.64 21.19
CA CYS A 477 5.47 -4.04 19.96
C CYS A 477 6.42 -4.29 18.79
N ARG A 478 5.96 -5.02 17.76
CA ARG A 478 6.72 -5.29 16.51
C ARG A 478 7.07 -4.02 15.74
N ALA A 479 6.29 -2.95 15.91
CA ALA A 479 6.57 -1.65 15.34
C ALA A 479 7.55 -0.81 16.20
N ARG A 480 8.10 -1.40 17.27
CA ARG A 480 9.11 -0.80 18.18
C ARG A 480 8.62 0.47 18.86
N PHE A 481 7.36 0.51 19.29
CA PHE A 481 6.84 1.54 20.16
C PHE A 481 6.77 1.06 21.62
N PRO A 482 6.97 1.97 22.61
CA PRO A 482 7.36 3.37 22.49
C PRO A 482 8.81 3.52 22.01
N ARG A 483 9.10 4.61 21.28
CA ARG A 483 10.46 4.98 20.83
C ARG A 483 11.11 5.92 21.83
N GLU A 484 12.45 5.99 21.81
CA GLU A 484 13.20 6.95 22.64
C GLU A 484 12.82 8.39 22.30
N THR A 485 12.81 9.24 23.33
CA THR A 485 12.54 10.67 23.24
C THR A 485 13.78 11.49 23.51
N HIS A 486 13.95 12.60 22.79
CA HIS A 486 15.08 13.50 22.88
C HIS A 486 14.57 14.94 22.86
N GLU A 487 14.99 15.76 23.82
CA GLU A 487 14.52 17.14 23.97
C GLU A 487 15.08 18.07 22.89
N THR A 488 16.27 17.78 22.39
CA THR A 488 16.98 18.59 21.40
C THR A 488 17.63 17.71 20.34
N THR A 489 17.79 18.25 19.14
CA THR A 489 18.60 17.60 18.11
C THR A 489 20.08 17.72 18.48
N THR A 490 20.77 16.59 18.53
CA THR A 490 22.20 16.52 18.85
C THR A 490 22.97 15.77 17.78
N VAL A 491 24.26 16.07 17.66
CA VAL A 491 25.19 15.36 16.78
C VAL A 491 26.27 14.76 17.65
N ASP A 492 26.50 13.46 17.52
CA ASP A 492 27.62 12.79 18.17
C ASP A 492 28.92 13.17 17.43
N GLU A 493 29.84 13.78 18.17
CA GLU A 493 31.11 14.26 17.62
C GLU A 493 32.06 13.12 17.20
N ASN A 494 31.87 11.91 17.74
CA ASN A 494 32.77 10.79 17.46
C ASN A 494 32.41 10.06 16.18
N ASP A 495 31.13 9.94 15.91
CA ASP A 495 30.65 9.14 14.78
C ASP A 495 29.76 9.90 13.79
N GLY A 496 29.48 11.20 14.05
CA GLY A 496 28.65 12.04 13.21
C GLY A 496 27.17 11.59 13.17
N HIS A 497 26.71 10.82 14.15
CA HIS A 497 25.32 10.40 14.23
C HIS A 497 24.43 11.56 14.65
N VAL A 498 23.34 11.78 13.89
CA VAL A 498 22.38 12.85 14.20
C VAL A 498 21.19 12.22 14.94
N VAL A 499 20.98 12.62 16.18
CA VAL A 499 19.83 12.26 17.00
C VAL A 499 18.83 13.41 16.93
N MET A 500 17.69 13.17 16.26
CA MET A 500 16.68 14.21 16.06
C MET A 500 15.85 14.43 17.33
N LYS A 501 15.47 15.68 17.57
CA LYS A 501 14.48 16.05 18.59
C LYS A 501 13.20 15.21 18.39
N LYS A 502 12.71 14.61 19.46
CA LYS A 502 11.50 13.80 19.49
C LYS A 502 10.89 13.80 20.88
N LEU A 503 9.75 14.45 21.04
CA LEU A 503 9.09 14.55 22.36
C LEU A 503 7.98 13.50 22.55
N GLU A 504 7.46 12.91 21.47
CA GLU A 504 6.36 11.95 21.52
C GLU A 504 6.83 10.52 21.20
N ALA A 505 6.88 9.69 22.25
CA ALA A 505 7.37 8.30 22.14
C ALA A 505 6.51 7.40 21.23
N ASN A 506 5.21 7.66 21.15
CA ASN A 506 4.24 6.86 20.40
C ASN A 506 3.84 7.48 19.05
N MET A 507 4.56 8.47 18.57
CA MET A 507 4.30 9.15 17.30
C MET A 507 5.33 8.74 16.26
N ASN A 508 4.89 8.54 15.01
CA ASN A 508 5.80 8.50 13.87
C ASN A 508 6.30 9.91 13.56
N THR A 509 7.50 10.00 13.02
CA THR A 509 8.05 11.26 12.52
C THR A 509 7.29 11.70 11.26
N PHE A 510 7.08 13.00 11.11
CA PHE A 510 6.22 13.56 10.08
C PHE A 510 6.73 14.91 9.56
N THR A 511 6.16 15.34 8.44
CA THR A 511 6.34 16.71 7.92
C THR A 511 5.02 17.46 8.07
N PRO A 512 4.93 18.57 8.83
CA PRO A 512 3.67 19.26 9.11
C PRO A 512 2.87 19.64 7.85
N CYS A 513 3.54 20.19 6.86
CA CYS A 513 2.92 20.57 5.60
C CYS A 513 2.33 19.35 4.86
N LEU A 514 3.07 18.23 4.83
CA LEU A 514 2.60 17.01 4.20
C LEU A 514 1.37 16.43 4.92
N THR A 515 1.41 16.35 6.25
CA THR A 515 0.28 15.88 7.07
C THR A 515 -0.95 16.74 6.84
N TYR A 516 -0.79 18.07 6.80
CA TYR A 516 -1.88 19.01 6.50
C TYR A 516 -2.46 18.81 5.10
N LEU A 517 -1.63 18.64 4.08
CA LEU A 517 -2.10 18.48 2.69
C LEU A 517 -2.77 17.13 2.45
N MET A 518 -2.27 16.07 3.10
CA MET A 518 -2.79 14.72 2.90
C MET A 518 -3.99 14.37 3.77
N HIS A 519 -4.22 15.10 4.88
CA HIS A 519 -5.26 14.81 5.87
C HIS A 519 -5.30 13.34 6.32
N SER A 520 -4.12 12.73 6.44
CA SER A 520 -3.97 11.30 6.74
C SER A 520 -2.65 10.98 7.42
N ASN A 521 -2.46 9.72 7.77
CA ASN A 521 -1.18 9.26 8.32
C ASN A 521 -0.06 9.44 7.29
N THR A 522 1.00 10.09 7.74
CA THR A 522 2.24 10.27 7.00
C THR A 522 3.42 9.91 7.91
N ASP A 523 4.37 9.15 7.39
CA ASP A 523 5.64 8.86 8.07
C ASP A 523 6.79 9.32 7.17
N VAL A 524 7.70 10.09 7.74
CA VAL A 524 8.85 10.66 7.02
C VAL A 524 10.11 10.37 7.81
N THR A 525 11.05 9.70 7.18
CA THR A 525 12.31 9.30 7.80
C THR A 525 13.50 9.72 6.92
N SER A 526 14.45 10.44 7.50
CA SER A 526 15.70 10.75 6.81
C SER A 526 16.62 9.52 6.75
N LEU A 527 17.29 9.33 5.63
CA LEU A 527 18.14 8.19 5.36
C LEU A 527 19.62 8.57 5.50
N SER A 528 20.05 8.75 6.75
CA SER A 528 21.40 9.19 7.10
C SER A 528 22.46 8.07 7.24
N SER A 529 22.06 6.79 7.08
CA SER A 529 23.00 5.67 7.19
C SER A 529 22.78 4.57 6.15
N GLY A 530 23.87 3.92 5.72
CA GLY A 530 23.79 2.78 4.79
C GLY A 530 23.04 1.57 5.37
N THR A 531 23.06 1.40 6.69
CA THR A 531 22.30 0.34 7.38
C THR A 531 20.80 0.60 7.30
N SER A 532 20.36 1.84 7.52
CA SER A 532 18.95 2.25 7.37
C SER A 532 18.48 2.01 5.94
N ILE A 533 19.28 2.39 4.93
CA ILE A 533 18.96 2.18 3.52
C ILE A 533 18.78 0.70 3.21
N LYS A 534 19.71 -0.15 3.64
CA LYS A 534 19.62 -1.61 3.44
C LYS A 534 18.38 -2.20 4.10
N ALA A 535 18.08 -1.80 5.34
CA ALA A 535 16.92 -2.25 6.08
C ALA A 535 15.61 -1.87 5.37
N ILE A 536 15.51 -0.64 4.89
CA ILE A 536 14.32 -0.15 4.18
C ILE A 536 14.15 -0.82 2.82
N VAL A 537 15.23 -0.97 2.04
CA VAL A 537 15.16 -1.70 0.77
C VAL A 537 14.72 -3.15 0.99
N SER A 538 15.15 -3.79 2.08
CA SER A 538 14.66 -5.13 2.43
C SER A 538 13.20 -5.12 2.84
N TYR A 539 12.75 -4.13 3.62
CA TYR A 539 11.38 -3.99 4.10
C TYR A 539 10.36 -3.80 2.96
N ILE A 540 10.68 -2.96 1.98
CA ILE A 540 9.78 -2.65 0.84
C ILE A 540 9.41 -3.90 0.03
N TYR A 541 10.12 -5.02 0.16
CA TYR A 541 9.94 -6.24 -0.65
C TYR A 541 9.48 -7.49 0.12
N ILE A 542 9.22 -7.36 1.41
CA ILE A 542 8.56 -8.42 2.16
C ILE A 542 7.05 -8.36 1.92
#